data_04d14c002b3b9ed89516ea59872d5a5b
#
_entry.id   04d14c002b3b9ed89516ea59872d5a5b
#
_cell.length_a   1.000
_cell.length_b   1.000
_cell.length_c   1.000
_cell.angle_alpha   90.00
_cell.angle_beta   90.00
_cell.angle_gamma   90.00
#
_symmetry.space_group_name_H-M   'P 1'
#
loop_
_entity.id
_entity.type
_entity.pdbx_description
1 polymer ?
#
loop_
_entity_poly.entity_id
_entity_poly.type
_entity_poly.pdbx_seq_one_letter_code
_entity_poly.pdbx_strand_id
1 'polypeptide(L)'
;MAVTMLSVLVLVVTGYGWSNYRDLLNGLATSDVTDGAGADGAIDILLVGMDSRTDAHGNPLPAEVLRELHAGENDAALTDTIILLHIPNDGSSATGFSFPRDSYVHVPGHGRHKINSAYSRGREAAVTAETKRGATDPAHLARTGGDAGRKLLVRTVEQLTGVSVDHYAEVNLLGFARITEAVGGVPVCLVAATKDIYSGANFRAGPQTISGPDALAFVRQRHGLPRGDLDR
;
A
#
# COMPACT_ATOMS: atom_id res chain seq x y z
N MET A 1 -1.68 48.67 -7.19
CA MET A 1 -0.59 47.81 -6.75
C MET A 1 -1.00 46.78 -5.69
N ALA A 2 -1.62 47.12 -4.55
CA ALA A 2 -2.04 46.14 -3.53
C ALA A 2 -3.00 45.08 -4.05
N VAL A 3 -4.04 45.44 -4.83
CA VAL A 3 -5.00 44.52 -5.43
C VAL A 3 -4.34 43.58 -6.43
N THR A 4 -3.41 44.11 -7.23
CA THR A 4 -2.65 43.29 -8.21
C THR A 4 -1.77 42.26 -7.52
N MET A 5 -1.07 42.66 -6.44
CA MET A 5 -0.27 41.73 -5.64
C MET A 5 -1.13 40.63 -4.97
N LEU A 6 -2.29 41.02 -4.42
CA LEU A 6 -3.22 40.06 -3.83
C LEU A 6 -3.75 39.05 -4.88
N SER A 7 -4.12 39.54 -6.07
CA SER A 7 -4.59 38.68 -7.17
C SER A 7 -3.51 37.69 -7.61
N VAL A 8 -2.26 38.15 -7.74
CA VAL A 8 -1.14 37.26 -8.09
C VAL A 8 -0.91 36.23 -7.00
N LEU A 9 -0.94 36.63 -5.72
CA LEU A 9 -0.80 35.69 -4.61
C LEU A 9 -1.89 34.60 -4.62
N VAL A 10 -3.15 35.00 -4.83
CA VAL A 10 -4.27 34.05 -4.92
C VAL A 10 -4.08 33.08 -6.09
N LEU A 11 -3.67 33.55 -7.25
CA LEU A 11 -3.41 32.70 -8.41
C LEU A 11 -2.26 31.72 -8.17
N VAL A 12 -1.19 32.17 -7.52
CA VAL A 12 -0.04 31.29 -7.19
C VAL A 12 -0.46 30.22 -6.19
N VAL A 13 -1.16 30.59 -5.12
CA VAL A 13 -1.62 29.63 -4.09
C VAL A 13 -2.61 28.64 -4.68
N THR A 14 -3.57 29.12 -5.51
CA THR A 14 -4.54 28.26 -6.18
C THR A 14 -3.86 27.34 -7.19
N GLY A 15 -2.92 27.87 -7.98
CA GLY A 15 -2.15 27.08 -8.96
C GLY A 15 -1.30 26.00 -8.28
N TYR A 16 -0.66 26.33 -7.18
CA TYR A 16 0.11 25.37 -6.38
C TYR A 16 -0.80 24.29 -5.76
N GLY A 17 -1.92 24.70 -5.15
CA GLY A 17 -2.90 23.76 -4.60
C GLY A 17 -3.50 22.85 -5.67
N TRP A 18 -3.78 23.38 -6.86
CA TRP A 18 -4.29 22.60 -7.99
C TRP A 18 -3.26 21.61 -8.53
N SER A 19 -1.97 22.02 -8.63
CA SER A 19 -0.89 21.13 -9.04
C SER A 19 -0.75 19.93 -8.09
N ASN A 20 -0.67 20.20 -6.78
CA ASN A 20 -0.58 19.13 -5.77
C ASN A 20 -1.80 18.20 -5.78
N TYR A 21 -3.01 18.76 -5.96
CA TYR A 21 -4.23 17.97 -6.09
C TYR A 21 -4.22 17.06 -7.33
N ARG A 22 -3.78 17.60 -8.48
CA ARG A 22 -3.62 16.78 -9.70
C ARG A 22 -2.56 15.70 -9.55
N ASP A 23 -1.43 16.00 -8.91
CA ASP A 23 -0.37 15.03 -8.67
C ASP A 23 -0.85 13.90 -7.75
N LEU A 24 -1.66 14.24 -6.74
CA LEU A 24 -2.33 13.23 -5.91
C LEU A 24 -3.28 12.35 -6.73
N LEU A 25 -4.17 12.95 -7.53
CA LEU A 25 -5.11 12.19 -8.36
C LEU A 25 -4.41 11.32 -9.41
N ASN A 26 -3.34 11.82 -10.02
CA ASN A 26 -2.54 11.07 -10.98
C ASN A 26 -1.74 9.93 -10.33
N GLY A 27 -1.50 10.03 -9.03
CA GLY A 27 -0.85 8.98 -8.24
C GLY A 27 -1.81 7.89 -7.74
N LEU A 28 -3.12 8.05 -7.96
CA LEU A 28 -4.13 7.07 -7.56
C LEU A 28 -4.63 6.29 -8.78
N ALA A 29 -4.67 4.98 -8.66
CA ALA A 29 -5.36 4.10 -9.59
C ALA A 29 -6.60 3.53 -8.90
N THR A 30 -7.72 3.52 -9.59
CA THR A 30 -8.97 2.94 -9.10
C THR A 30 -9.24 1.60 -9.80
N SER A 31 -9.72 0.61 -9.05
CA SER A 31 -10.21 -0.63 -9.62
C SER A 31 -11.46 -1.08 -8.84
N ASP A 32 -12.40 -1.68 -9.56
CA ASP A 32 -13.63 -2.22 -9.00
C ASP A 32 -13.37 -3.65 -8.50
N VAL A 33 -13.03 -3.76 -7.24
CA VAL A 33 -12.58 -5.03 -6.63
C VAL A 33 -13.44 -5.49 -5.46
N THR A 34 -14.41 -4.65 -5.03
CA THR A 34 -15.40 -4.97 -3.99
C THR A 34 -16.76 -5.21 -4.63
N ASP A 35 -17.58 -6.05 -4.02
CA ASP A 35 -18.94 -6.35 -4.53
C ASP A 35 -19.97 -5.26 -4.11
N GLY A 36 -19.50 -4.11 -3.59
CA GLY A 36 -20.28 -2.95 -3.17
C GLY A 36 -20.46 -2.86 -1.65
N ALA A 37 -20.90 -1.69 -1.19
CA ALA A 37 -21.09 -1.42 0.22
C ALA A 37 -22.12 -2.36 0.85
N GLY A 38 -21.76 -3.05 1.91
CA GLY A 38 -22.69 -3.78 2.76
C GLY A 38 -23.68 -2.81 3.44
N ALA A 39 -24.92 -3.24 3.59
CA ALA A 39 -25.93 -2.45 4.31
C ALA A 39 -25.92 -2.82 5.82
N ASP A 40 -24.77 -3.07 6.40
CA ASP A 40 -24.61 -3.58 7.78
C ASP A 40 -24.44 -2.50 8.84
N GLY A 41 -24.42 -1.22 8.42
CA GLY A 41 -24.32 -0.09 9.36
C GLY A 41 -22.90 0.30 9.72
N ALA A 42 -21.92 -0.09 8.91
CA ALA A 42 -20.51 0.27 9.06
C ALA A 42 -19.87 0.57 7.71
N ILE A 43 -18.65 1.07 7.72
CA ILE A 43 -17.76 1.18 6.55
C ILE A 43 -16.55 0.31 6.83
N ASP A 44 -16.35 -0.71 6.03
CA ASP A 44 -15.25 -1.67 6.14
C ASP A 44 -14.23 -1.46 5.02
N ILE A 45 -13.01 -1.05 5.41
CA ILE A 45 -11.95 -0.70 4.48
C ILE A 45 -10.81 -1.72 4.63
N LEU A 46 -10.47 -2.42 3.56
CA LEU A 46 -9.29 -3.27 3.52
C LEU A 46 -8.06 -2.47 3.07
N LEU A 47 -7.15 -2.20 4.00
CA LEU A 47 -5.87 -1.54 3.74
C LEU A 47 -4.79 -2.59 3.48
N VAL A 48 -4.08 -2.46 2.37
CA VAL A 48 -3.06 -3.43 1.95
C VAL A 48 -1.75 -2.73 1.64
N GLY A 49 -0.68 -3.16 2.33
CA GLY A 49 0.69 -2.80 1.98
C GLY A 49 1.31 -3.84 1.05
N MET A 50 1.69 -3.42 -0.15
CA MET A 50 2.25 -4.30 -1.16
C MET A 50 3.74 -4.04 -1.36
N ASP A 51 4.56 -5.11 -1.33
CA ASP A 51 5.96 -5.06 -1.72
C ASP A 51 6.08 -5.11 -3.25
N SER A 52 5.66 -4.01 -3.90
CA SER A 52 5.69 -3.84 -5.36
C SER A 52 6.67 -2.74 -5.76
N ARG A 53 7.46 -3.01 -6.81
CA ARG A 53 8.40 -2.07 -7.44
C ARG A 53 7.78 -1.40 -8.66
N THR A 54 6.48 -1.12 -8.59
CA THR A 54 5.73 -0.43 -9.64
C THR A 54 5.14 0.87 -9.11
N ASP A 55 4.78 1.77 -10.02
CA ASP A 55 3.93 2.91 -9.69
C ASP A 55 2.46 2.47 -9.45
N ALA A 56 1.57 3.44 -9.21
CA ALA A 56 0.14 3.18 -8.99
C ALA A 56 -0.55 2.57 -10.23
N HIS A 57 0.03 2.72 -11.42
CA HIS A 57 -0.50 2.20 -12.69
C HIS A 57 0.10 0.85 -13.10
N GLY A 58 1.02 0.31 -12.26
CA GLY A 58 1.69 -0.96 -12.52
C GLY A 58 2.93 -0.86 -13.42
N ASN A 59 3.41 0.36 -13.75
CA ASN A 59 4.65 0.53 -14.51
C ASN A 59 5.87 0.30 -13.60
N PRO A 60 6.93 -0.38 -14.08
CA PRO A 60 8.16 -0.56 -13.31
C PRO A 60 8.78 0.77 -12.88
N LEU A 61 9.24 0.85 -11.63
CA LEU A 61 9.94 2.03 -11.13
C LEU A 61 11.34 2.15 -11.75
N PRO A 62 11.79 3.38 -12.05
CA PRO A 62 13.17 3.62 -12.48
C PRO A 62 14.19 3.12 -11.46
N ALA A 63 15.36 2.65 -11.94
CA ALA A 63 16.42 2.13 -11.07
C ALA A 63 16.92 3.17 -10.04
N GLU A 64 16.85 4.45 -10.35
CA GLU A 64 17.19 5.54 -9.40
C GLU A 64 16.23 5.59 -8.22
N VAL A 65 14.92 5.50 -8.48
CA VAL A 65 13.89 5.45 -7.45
C VAL A 65 14.03 4.21 -6.59
N LEU A 66 14.30 3.04 -7.21
CA LEU A 66 14.54 1.79 -6.48
C LEU A 66 15.76 1.89 -5.54
N ARG A 67 16.84 2.55 -6.00
CA ARG A 67 18.02 2.78 -5.15
C ARG A 67 17.72 3.73 -3.98
N GLU A 68 16.96 4.80 -4.22
CA GLU A 68 16.54 5.73 -3.18
C GLU A 68 15.67 5.05 -2.13
N LEU A 69 14.75 4.20 -2.55
CA LEU A 69 13.89 3.41 -1.67
C LEU A 69 14.61 2.20 -1.02
N HIS A 70 15.89 2.00 -1.29
CA HIS A 70 16.62 0.78 -0.89
C HIS A 70 15.86 -0.52 -1.25
N ALA A 71 15.15 -0.49 -2.37
CA ALA A 71 14.37 -1.61 -2.88
C ALA A 71 15.17 -2.31 -3.98
N GLY A 72 15.65 -3.52 -3.68
CA GLY A 72 16.30 -4.36 -4.69
C GLY A 72 15.31 -4.83 -5.77
N GLU A 73 15.83 -5.38 -6.87
CA GLU A 73 15.03 -6.02 -7.90
C GLU A 73 14.39 -7.30 -7.33
N ASN A 74 13.06 -7.32 -7.22
CA ASN A 74 12.29 -8.48 -6.82
C ASN A 74 10.88 -8.34 -7.41
N ASP A 75 10.45 -9.31 -8.19
CA ASP A 75 9.15 -9.31 -8.87
C ASP A 75 8.01 -9.91 -8.04
N ALA A 76 8.28 -10.32 -6.81
CA ALA A 76 7.27 -10.92 -5.96
C ALA A 76 6.28 -9.84 -5.46
N ALA A 77 5.10 -9.80 -6.04
CA ALA A 77 3.98 -8.99 -5.54
C ALA A 77 3.33 -9.70 -4.35
N LEU A 78 3.91 -9.53 -3.16
CA LEU A 78 3.37 -10.06 -1.90
C LEU A 78 2.73 -8.94 -1.09
N THR A 79 1.64 -9.28 -0.39
CA THR A 79 0.96 -8.37 0.53
C THR A 79 1.51 -8.59 1.93
N ASP A 80 2.36 -7.67 2.38
CA ASP A 80 3.05 -7.80 3.67
C ASP A 80 2.27 -7.20 4.84
N THR A 81 1.38 -6.27 4.55
CA THR A 81 0.48 -5.64 5.53
C THR A 81 -0.96 -5.82 5.05
N ILE A 82 -1.82 -6.36 5.91
CA ILE A 82 -3.24 -6.56 5.63
C ILE A 82 -4.01 -6.12 6.87
N ILE A 83 -4.77 -5.03 6.77
CA ILE A 83 -5.52 -4.45 7.89
C ILE A 83 -6.96 -4.22 7.44
N LEU A 84 -7.92 -4.79 8.15
CA LEU A 84 -9.34 -4.46 7.99
C LEU A 84 -9.69 -3.36 9.00
N LEU A 85 -10.13 -2.21 8.50
CA LEU A 85 -10.56 -1.07 9.30
C LEU A 85 -12.09 -1.03 9.29
N HIS A 86 -12.69 -1.20 10.46
CA HIS A 86 -14.11 -1.14 10.67
C HIS A 86 -14.51 0.19 11.32
N ILE A 87 -15.39 0.95 10.67
CA ILE A 87 -15.85 2.27 11.08
C ILE A 87 -17.38 2.23 11.14
N PRO A 88 -17.99 2.25 12.35
CA PRO A 88 -19.43 2.35 12.50
C PRO A 88 -19.99 3.63 11.82
N ASN A 89 -21.22 3.58 11.33
CA ASN A 89 -21.86 4.71 10.62
C ASN A 89 -21.98 5.99 11.46
N ASP A 90 -21.97 5.87 12.80
CA ASP A 90 -21.96 7.04 13.68
C ASP A 90 -20.60 7.73 13.79
N GLY A 91 -19.55 7.14 13.20
CA GLY A 91 -18.19 7.68 13.19
C GLY A 91 -17.53 7.78 14.58
N SER A 92 -18.12 7.14 15.61
CA SER A 92 -17.67 7.28 17.00
C SER A 92 -16.31 6.65 17.27
N SER A 93 -15.91 5.67 16.47
CA SER A 93 -14.66 4.93 16.62
C SER A 93 -14.21 4.33 15.29
N ALA A 94 -12.95 3.91 15.26
CA ALA A 94 -12.42 3.08 14.18
C ALA A 94 -11.64 1.93 14.82
N THR A 95 -11.92 0.70 14.42
CA THR A 95 -11.23 -0.49 14.90
C THR A 95 -10.46 -1.15 13.77
N GLY A 96 -9.15 -1.32 13.97
CA GLY A 96 -8.27 -1.96 12.99
C GLY A 96 -7.93 -3.40 13.40
N PHE A 97 -8.13 -4.34 12.49
CA PHE A 97 -7.74 -5.75 12.63
C PHE A 97 -6.58 -6.05 11.68
N SER A 98 -5.39 -6.29 12.23
CA SER A 98 -4.22 -6.67 11.42
C SER A 98 -4.13 -8.19 11.30
N PHE A 99 -3.96 -8.68 10.08
CA PHE A 99 -3.75 -10.10 9.79
C PHE A 99 -2.26 -10.36 9.57
N PRO A 100 -1.62 -11.21 10.38
CA PRO A 100 -0.23 -11.60 10.11
C PRO A 100 -0.12 -12.21 8.71
N ARG A 101 0.83 -11.73 7.92
CA ARG A 101 1.02 -12.14 6.51
C ARG A 101 1.20 -13.65 6.31
N ASP A 102 1.69 -14.35 7.33
CA ASP A 102 1.93 -15.79 7.32
C ASP A 102 0.73 -16.60 7.84
N SER A 103 -0.41 -15.96 8.15
CA SER A 103 -1.63 -16.66 8.59
C SER A 103 -2.07 -17.70 7.56
N TYR A 104 -2.23 -18.94 7.99
CA TYR A 104 -2.57 -20.07 7.12
C TYR A 104 -4.09 -20.21 7.02
N VAL A 105 -4.67 -19.64 5.97
CA VAL A 105 -6.11 -19.48 5.77
C VAL A 105 -6.59 -20.24 4.53
N HIS A 106 -7.91 -20.38 4.39
CA HIS A 106 -8.52 -20.86 3.16
C HIS A 106 -8.54 -19.74 2.11
N VAL A 107 -7.90 -19.96 0.97
CA VAL A 107 -7.93 -19.06 -0.19
C VAL A 107 -8.92 -19.62 -1.21
N PRO A 108 -10.01 -18.91 -1.54
CA PRO A 108 -11.07 -19.42 -2.43
C PRO A 108 -10.52 -19.94 -3.76
N GLY A 109 -10.87 -21.19 -4.10
CA GLY A 109 -10.40 -21.84 -5.33
C GLY A 109 -8.95 -22.35 -5.32
N HIS A 110 -8.20 -22.11 -4.24
CA HIS A 110 -6.78 -22.50 -4.13
C HIS A 110 -6.46 -23.37 -2.90
N GLY A 111 -7.44 -23.63 -2.01
CA GLY A 111 -7.20 -24.38 -0.78
C GLY A 111 -6.56 -23.55 0.34
N ARG A 112 -5.81 -24.19 1.25
CA ARG A 112 -5.20 -23.49 2.39
C ARG A 112 -3.78 -23.03 2.08
N HIS A 113 -3.55 -21.73 2.25
CA HIS A 113 -2.25 -21.08 2.00
C HIS A 113 -2.03 -19.91 2.96
N LYS A 114 -0.83 -19.34 2.94
CA LYS A 114 -0.54 -18.06 3.62
C LYS A 114 -1.38 -16.95 2.98
N ILE A 115 -1.98 -16.10 3.80
CA ILE A 115 -2.88 -15.03 3.34
C ILE A 115 -2.17 -14.06 2.37
N ASN A 116 -0.88 -13.77 2.57
CA ASN A 116 -0.10 -12.91 1.69
C ASN A 116 0.07 -13.44 0.27
N SER A 117 -0.17 -14.74 0.04
CA SER A 117 -0.11 -15.36 -1.29
C SER A 117 -1.44 -15.28 -2.06
N ALA A 118 -2.52 -14.79 -1.43
CA ALA A 118 -3.82 -14.72 -2.09
C ALA A 118 -3.78 -13.81 -3.33
N TYR A 119 -3.17 -12.64 -3.20
CA TYR A 119 -3.01 -11.71 -4.32
C TYR A 119 -2.24 -12.34 -5.50
N SER A 120 -1.04 -12.87 -5.25
CA SER A 120 -0.21 -13.43 -6.33
C SER A 120 -0.91 -14.61 -7.02
N ARG A 121 -1.62 -15.47 -6.28
CA ARG A 121 -2.40 -16.58 -6.85
C ARG A 121 -3.52 -16.13 -7.77
N GLY A 122 -4.29 -15.12 -7.36
CA GLY A 122 -5.33 -14.53 -8.20
C GLY A 122 -4.77 -13.93 -9.48
N ARG A 123 -3.66 -13.18 -9.33
CA ARG A 123 -2.94 -12.56 -10.45
C ARG A 123 -2.44 -13.61 -11.44
N GLU A 124 -1.71 -14.60 -10.98
CA GLU A 124 -1.13 -15.65 -11.82
C GLU A 124 -2.20 -16.48 -12.54
N ALA A 125 -3.29 -16.81 -11.86
CA ALA A 125 -4.40 -17.55 -12.45
C ALA A 125 -5.05 -16.76 -13.60
N ALA A 126 -5.30 -15.46 -13.39
CA ALA A 126 -5.90 -14.60 -14.41
C ALA A 126 -4.95 -14.37 -15.60
N VAL A 127 -3.67 -14.06 -15.34
CA VAL A 127 -2.67 -13.90 -16.42
C VAL A 127 -2.55 -15.18 -17.25
N THR A 128 -2.48 -16.33 -16.59
CA THR A 128 -2.42 -17.62 -17.28
C THR A 128 -3.66 -17.85 -18.16
N ALA A 129 -4.86 -17.52 -17.65
CA ALA A 129 -6.10 -17.68 -18.40
C ALA A 129 -6.16 -16.75 -19.62
N GLU A 130 -5.78 -15.47 -19.46
CA GLU A 130 -5.74 -14.49 -20.56
C GLU A 130 -4.70 -14.86 -21.62
N THR A 131 -3.51 -15.30 -21.22
CA THR A 131 -2.47 -15.76 -22.14
C THR A 131 -2.94 -16.97 -22.96
N LYS A 132 -3.67 -17.93 -22.33
CA LYS A 132 -4.27 -19.06 -23.04
C LYS A 132 -5.36 -18.64 -24.05
N ARG A 133 -6.02 -17.50 -23.82
CA ARG A 133 -6.98 -16.89 -24.75
C ARG A 133 -6.31 -16.11 -25.90
N GLY A 134 -4.98 -15.98 -25.88
CA GLY A 134 -4.20 -15.30 -26.88
C GLY A 134 -3.86 -13.83 -26.54
N ALA A 135 -4.10 -13.39 -25.31
CA ALA A 135 -3.69 -12.05 -24.90
C ALA A 135 -2.15 -11.97 -24.79
N THR A 136 -1.56 -10.97 -25.46
CA THR A 136 -0.10 -10.73 -25.50
C THR A 136 0.29 -9.34 -25.03
N ASP A 137 -0.68 -8.42 -24.85
CA ASP A 137 -0.41 -7.07 -24.37
C ASP A 137 -0.03 -7.09 -22.89
N PRO A 138 1.22 -6.71 -22.51
CA PRO A 138 1.68 -6.73 -21.13
C PRO A 138 0.88 -5.82 -20.20
N ALA A 139 0.41 -4.66 -20.70
CA ALA A 139 -0.37 -3.72 -19.90
C ALA A 139 -1.77 -4.26 -19.61
N HIS A 140 -2.40 -4.94 -20.57
CA HIS A 140 -3.66 -5.63 -20.35
C HIS A 140 -3.51 -6.77 -19.31
N LEU A 141 -2.49 -7.61 -19.49
CA LEU A 141 -2.21 -8.72 -18.56
C LEU A 141 -1.91 -8.24 -17.13
N ALA A 142 -1.16 -7.13 -17.00
CA ALA A 142 -0.85 -6.53 -15.70
C ALA A 142 -2.13 -6.02 -14.99
N ARG A 143 -3.01 -5.30 -15.70
CA ARG A 143 -4.28 -4.80 -15.14
C ARG A 143 -5.21 -5.95 -14.74
N THR A 144 -5.51 -6.85 -15.67
CA THR A 144 -6.43 -7.97 -15.42
C THR A 144 -5.91 -8.88 -14.31
N GLY A 145 -4.61 -9.14 -14.28
CA GLY A 145 -3.98 -9.90 -13.22
C GLY A 145 -4.05 -9.18 -11.87
N GLY A 146 -3.77 -7.86 -11.85
CA GLY A 146 -3.86 -7.04 -10.64
C GLY A 146 -5.26 -7.05 -10.03
N ASP A 147 -6.28 -6.81 -10.85
CA ASP A 147 -7.68 -6.81 -10.40
C ASP A 147 -8.12 -8.18 -9.86
N ALA A 148 -7.73 -9.26 -10.53
CA ALA A 148 -8.01 -10.61 -10.05
C ALA A 148 -7.29 -10.93 -8.73
N GLY A 149 -6.06 -10.45 -8.56
CA GLY A 149 -5.30 -10.58 -7.33
C GLY A 149 -5.98 -9.88 -6.15
N ARG A 150 -6.37 -8.61 -6.35
CA ARG A 150 -7.11 -7.81 -5.36
C ARG A 150 -8.44 -8.48 -4.98
N LYS A 151 -9.24 -8.89 -5.97
CA LYS A 151 -10.51 -9.59 -5.74
C LYS A 151 -10.33 -10.87 -4.94
N LEU A 152 -9.30 -11.66 -5.22
CA LEU A 152 -9.06 -12.89 -4.46
C LEU A 152 -8.63 -12.60 -3.02
N LEU A 153 -7.81 -11.56 -2.79
CA LEU A 153 -7.43 -11.14 -1.44
C LEU A 153 -8.66 -10.64 -0.64
N VAL A 154 -9.49 -9.76 -1.24
CA VAL A 154 -10.74 -9.29 -0.62
C VAL A 154 -11.61 -10.47 -0.21
N ARG A 155 -11.95 -11.38 -1.13
CA ARG A 155 -12.75 -12.56 -0.83
C ARG A 155 -12.13 -13.47 0.24
N THR A 156 -10.80 -13.54 0.29
CA THR A 156 -10.10 -14.33 1.32
C THR A 156 -10.31 -13.73 2.70
N VAL A 157 -10.24 -12.40 2.82
CA VAL A 157 -10.48 -11.68 4.08
C VAL A 157 -11.95 -11.77 4.48
N GLU A 158 -12.88 -11.53 3.54
CA GLU A 158 -14.32 -11.65 3.78
C GLU A 158 -14.71 -13.06 4.27
N GLN A 159 -14.17 -14.10 3.61
CA GLN A 159 -14.42 -15.48 4.04
C GLN A 159 -13.83 -15.80 5.41
N LEU A 160 -12.69 -15.19 5.76
CA LEU A 160 -12.04 -15.37 7.06
C LEU A 160 -12.79 -14.68 8.19
N THR A 161 -13.32 -13.49 7.94
CA THR A 161 -13.91 -12.61 8.97
C THR A 161 -15.43 -12.68 9.03
N GLY A 162 -16.08 -13.01 7.91
CA GLY A 162 -17.53 -12.86 7.74
C GLY A 162 -17.99 -11.42 7.52
N VAL A 163 -17.06 -10.47 7.35
CA VAL A 163 -17.32 -9.04 7.13
C VAL A 163 -17.18 -8.75 5.63
N SER A 164 -18.14 -8.03 5.06
CA SER A 164 -18.05 -7.53 3.68
C SER A 164 -17.11 -6.33 3.61
N VAL A 165 -16.28 -6.26 2.58
CA VAL A 165 -15.34 -5.16 2.37
C VAL A 165 -15.98 -4.13 1.44
N ASP A 166 -16.24 -2.92 1.93
CA ASP A 166 -16.82 -1.83 1.16
C ASP A 166 -15.77 -1.13 0.28
N HIS A 167 -14.58 -0.93 0.85
CA HIS A 167 -13.50 -0.22 0.18
C HIS A 167 -12.17 -0.98 0.27
N TYR A 168 -11.40 -0.88 -0.79
CA TYR A 168 -10.05 -1.42 -0.86
C TYR A 168 -9.05 -0.28 -1.10
N ALA A 169 -8.00 -0.22 -0.31
CA ALA A 169 -6.91 0.73 -0.49
C ALA A 169 -5.57 0.00 -0.45
N GLU A 170 -4.76 0.20 -1.47
CA GLU A 170 -3.46 -0.44 -1.65
C GLU A 170 -2.36 0.62 -1.69
N VAL A 171 -1.30 0.38 -0.94
CA VAL A 171 -0.13 1.24 -0.90
C VAL A 171 1.11 0.41 -1.24
N ASN A 172 1.81 0.78 -2.30
CA ASN A 172 3.10 0.20 -2.68
C ASN A 172 4.27 0.96 -2.02
N LEU A 173 5.52 0.52 -2.25
CA LEU A 173 6.70 1.12 -1.63
C LEU A 173 6.82 2.63 -1.91
N LEU A 174 6.64 3.03 -3.18
CA LEU A 174 6.71 4.43 -3.59
C LEU A 174 5.56 5.24 -2.98
N GLY A 175 4.35 4.70 -3.01
CA GLY A 175 3.16 5.33 -2.42
C GLY A 175 3.33 5.57 -0.92
N PHE A 176 3.89 4.60 -0.18
CA PHE A 176 4.17 4.74 1.24
C PHE A 176 5.16 5.88 1.52
N ALA A 177 6.27 5.95 0.78
CA ALA A 177 7.22 7.04 0.91
C ALA A 177 6.55 8.40 0.66
N ARG A 178 5.82 8.55 -0.44
CA ARG A 178 5.12 9.80 -0.80
C ARG A 178 4.04 10.20 0.21
N ILE A 179 3.26 9.25 0.74
CA ILE A 179 2.24 9.55 1.76
C ILE A 179 2.90 10.10 3.02
N THR A 180 3.99 9.48 3.48
CA THR A 180 4.69 9.96 4.67
C THR A 180 5.31 11.35 4.49
N GLU A 181 5.77 11.69 3.28
CA GLU A 181 6.20 13.05 2.93
C GLU A 181 5.04 14.04 2.93
N ALA A 182 3.92 13.68 2.30
CA ALA A 182 2.75 14.54 2.17
C ALA A 182 2.13 14.93 3.52
N VAL A 183 2.20 14.03 4.53
CA VAL A 183 1.71 14.32 5.89
C VAL A 183 2.77 15.02 6.76
N GLY A 184 3.93 15.39 6.21
CA GLY A 184 5.01 16.07 6.95
C GLY A 184 5.87 15.16 7.82
N GLY A 185 5.82 13.85 7.58
CA GLY A 185 6.57 12.83 8.31
C GLY A 185 5.82 12.27 9.52
N VAL A 186 6.41 11.23 10.11
CA VAL A 186 5.87 10.51 11.27
C VAL A 186 6.83 10.71 12.45
N PRO A 187 6.38 11.28 13.57
CA PRO A 187 7.20 11.38 14.78
C PRO A 187 7.38 10.01 15.40
N VAL A 188 8.63 9.62 15.63
CA VAL A 188 9.01 8.36 16.29
C VAL A 188 10.02 8.63 17.40
N CYS A 189 10.06 7.73 18.39
CA CYS A 189 11.08 7.77 19.44
C CYS A 189 11.75 6.39 19.54
N LEU A 190 13.01 6.31 19.10
CA LEU A 190 13.77 5.08 19.15
C LEU A 190 14.49 4.93 20.50
N VAL A 191 14.35 3.77 21.12
CA VAL A 191 15.01 3.44 22.38
C VAL A 191 16.53 3.37 22.22
N ALA A 192 17.01 2.90 21.06
CA ALA A 192 18.44 2.77 20.72
C ALA A 192 18.69 3.17 19.27
N ALA A 193 19.92 3.60 18.98
CA ALA A 193 20.34 3.81 17.60
C ALA A 193 20.36 2.46 16.85
N THR A 194 19.96 2.49 15.59
CA THR A 194 19.88 1.28 14.78
C THR A 194 20.37 1.50 13.36
N LYS A 195 20.96 0.46 12.76
CA LYS A 195 21.44 0.48 11.39
C LYS A 195 21.16 -0.85 10.71
N ASP A 196 20.53 -0.79 9.53
CA ASP A 196 20.26 -1.94 8.68
C ASP A 196 20.57 -1.59 7.22
N ILE A 197 21.62 -2.19 6.68
CA ILE A 197 22.08 -1.92 5.30
C ILE A 197 21.12 -2.46 4.24
N TYR A 198 20.27 -3.44 4.58
CA TYR A 198 19.33 -4.05 3.64
C TYR A 198 18.09 -3.21 3.45
N SER A 199 17.58 -2.59 4.52
CA SER A 199 16.45 -1.67 4.44
C SER A 199 16.86 -0.21 4.18
N GLY A 200 18.14 0.12 4.37
CA GLY A 200 18.65 1.49 4.36
C GLY A 200 18.48 2.22 5.68
N ALA A 201 17.96 1.57 6.72
CA ALA A 201 17.73 2.20 8.01
C ALA A 201 19.05 2.64 8.67
N ASN A 202 19.10 3.90 9.10
CA ASN A 202 20.22 4.47 9.85
C ASN A 202 19.71 5.57 10.78
N PHE A 203 19.22 5.20 11.95
CA PHE A 203 18.52 6.08 12.86
C PHE A 203 19.27 6.23 14.18
N ARG A 204 19.25 7.44 14.75
CA ARG A 204 19.74 7.71 16.09
C ARG A 204 18.71 7.31 17.14
N ALA A 205 19.14 7.12 18.38
CA ALA A 205 18.24 7.01 19.52
C ALA A 205 17.51 8.34 19.79
N GLY A 206 16.35 8.28 20.40
CA GLY A 206 15.54 9.41 20.82
C GLY A 206 14.49 9.85 19.82
N PRO A 207 13.81 10.99 20.09
CA PRO A 207 12.75 11.52 19.26
C PRO A 207 13.30 12.05 17.93
N GLN A 208 12.60 11.72 16.84
CA GLN A 208 12.89 12.22 15.49
C GLN A 208 11.65 12.10 14.62
N THR A 209 11.58 12.87 13.54
CA THR A 209 10.55 12.75 12.52
C THR A 209 11.15 12.05 11.30
N ILE A 210 10.52 11.01 10.82
CA ILE A 210 10.93 10.26 9.64
C ILE A 210 9.89 10.39 8.54
N SER A 211 10.32 10.46 7.27
CA SER A 211 9.45 10.61 6.10
C SER A 211 10.09 9.99 4.87
N GLY A 212 9.32 9.78 3.81
CA GLY A 212 9.82 9.31 2.52
C GLY A 212 10.56 7.98 2.61
N PRO A 213 11.73 7.88 1.95
CA PRO A 213 12.58 6.68 1.98
C PRO A 213 12.98 6.25 3.40
N ASP A 214 13.22 7.20 4.31
CA ASP A 214 13.56 6.89 5.70
C ASP A 214 12.40 6.23 6.44
N ALA A 215 11.16 6.70 6.24
CA ALA A 215 9.98 6.06 6.82
C ALA A 215 9.79 4.64 6.27
N LEU A 216 10.04 4.43 4.97
CA LEU A 216 10.01 3.11 4.36
C LEU A 216 11.13 2.21 4.91
N ALA A 217 12.35 2.72 5.07
CA ALA A 217 13.48 2.00 5.66
C ALA A 217 13.16 1.56 7.09
N PHE A 218 12.52 2.44 7.87
CA PHE A 218 12.10 2.16 9.24
C PHE A 218 11.13 0.98 9.33
N VAL A 219 10.05 0.96 8.54
CA VAL A 219 9.05 -0.12 8.58
C VAL A 219 9.55 -1.43 7.95
N ARG A 220 10.62 -1.38 7.15
CA ARG A 220 11.24 -2.57 6.53
C ARG A 220 12.44 -3.12 7.29
N GLN A 221 12.91 -2.42 8.32
CA GLN A 221 14.06 -2.85 9.09
C GLN A 221 13.83 -4.22 9.74
N ARG A 222 14.76 -5.14 9.56
CA ARG A 222 14.75 -6.48 10.16
C ARG A 222 16.08 -6.86 10.82
N HIS A 223 17.17 -6.26 10.36
CA HIS A 223 18.51 -6.53 10.86
C HIS A 223 18.96 -5.43 11.81
N GLY A 224 19.91 -5.74 12.67
CA GLY A 224 20.42 -4.79 13.68
C GLY A 224 19.52 -4.61 14.90
N LEU A 225 18.43 -5.37 15.02
CA LEU A 225 17.57 -5.44 16.19
C LEU A 225 17.85 -6.71 16.98
N PRO A 226 17.93 -6.67 18.32
CA PRO A 226 18.33 -7.81 19.16
C PRO A 226 17.48 -9.07 18.95
N ARG A 227 16.16 -8.91 18.73
CA ARG A 227 15.20 -10.01 18.50
C ARG A 227 14.61 -9.99 17.10
N GLY A 228 15.24 -9.26 16.15
CA GLY A 228 14.74 -9.15 14.77
C GLY A 228 13.32 -8.56 14.70
N ASP A 229 12.42 -9.24 14.02
CA ASP A 229 11.03 -8.78 13.80
C ASP A 229 10.21 -8.58 15.10
N LEU A 230 10.64 -9.15 16.23
CA LEU A 230 9.95 -8.99 17.52
C LEU A 230 10.24 -7.66 18.23
N ASP A 231 11.21 -6.89 17.74
CA ASP A 231 11.58 -5.58 18.30
C ASP A 231 11.10 -4.40 17.44
N ARG A 232 10.19 -4.67 16.50
CA ARG A 232 9.57 -3.68 15.60
C ARG A 232 8.29 -3.12 16.18
#